data_8c2ff15c8113cbf777abac56b8d6c339
#
_entry.id   8c2ff15c8113cbf777abac56b8d6c339
#
_cell.length_a   1.000
_cell.length_b   1.000
_cell.length_c   1.000
_cell.angle_alpha   90.00
_cell.angle_beta   90.00
_cell.angle_gamma   90.00
#
_symmetry.space_group_name_H-M   'P 1'
#
loop_
_entity.id
_entity.type
_entity.pdbx_description
1 polymer ?
#
loop_
_entity_poly.entity_id
_entity_poly.type
_entity_poly.pdbx_seq_one_letter_code
_entity_poly.pdbx_strand_id
1 'polypeptide(L)'
;MLFRGSRWRIGNGKSVKIWQHHWLLRKHPHLLSSPPIPSMEDAIVDILIEVEQRQWNHGMIDGFFAPQEVELIISLPLAQPEFEDIIFWPWAKDGSYTCKSRYRFLKEEAELVAPNGGEGLDKSLWKGIWLLHIPNKVKNFIWRACRNSLPTKLNLVCRIVIEDPHYDRCREADEHTLHAFWSCPMLDVVWSDSKQWAYRMSTKFLDFRELLSWIMKEHYKLELFALMVWAIWTQRN
;
A
#
# COMPACT_ATOMS: atom_id res chain seq x y z
N MET A 1 4.19 4.35 -15.48
CA MET A 1 3.58 4.22 -14.13
C MET A 1 2.36 5.13 -13.87
N LEU A 2 2.21 6.25 -14.56
CA LEU A 2 1.05 7.15 -14.43
C LEU A 2 -0.26 6.53 -14.93
N PHE A 3 -0.20 5.62 -15.89
CA PHE A 3 -1.38 5.03 -16.55
C PHE A 3 -2.20 4.05 -15.70
N ARG A 4 -1.63 3.49 -14.63
CA ARG A 4 -2.29 2.47 -13.80
C ARG A 4 -3.35 3.04 -12.86
N GLY A 5 -4.18 3.82 -13.16
CA GLY A 5 -5.26 4.39 -12.34
C GLY A 5 -5.97 5.48 -13.08
N SER A 6 -5.41 5.90 -14.21
CA SER A 6 -6.06 6.82 -15.13
C SER A 6 -7.12 6.11 -15.97
N ARG A 7 -8.04 6.89 -16.52
CA ARG A 7 -9.07 6.43 -17.43
C ARG A 7 -9.15 7.31 -18.66
N TRP A 8 -9.63 6.73 -19.72
CA TRP A 8 -10.02 7.47 -20.90
C TRP A 8 -11.48 7.89 -20.81
N ARG A 9 -11.75 9.15 -21.12
CA ARG A 9 -13.08 9.64 -21.45
C ARG A 9 -13.19 9.64 -22.96
N ILE A 10 -14.21 8.97 -23.46
CA ILE A 10 -14.42 8.83 -24.89
C ILE A 10 -14.94 10.15 -25.47
N GLY A 11 -14.17 10.71 -26.37
CA GLY A 11 -14.56 11.79 -27.26
C GLY A 11 -14.97 11.23 -28.63
N ASN A 12 -14.10 11.33 -29.62
CA ASN A 12 -14.33 10.76 -30.94
C ASN A 12 -14.02 9.26 -31.07
N GLY A 13 -13.40 8.64 -30.07
CA GLY A 13 -13.06 7.21 -30.03
C GLY A 13 -11.81 6.82 -30.79
N LYS A 14 -11.09 7.76 -31.40
CA LYS A 14 -9.95 7.50 -32.30
C LYS A 14 -8.63 7.22 -31.62
N SER A 15 -8.49 7.60 -30.36
CA SER A 15 -7.25 7.44 -29.58
C SER A 15 -7.32 6.30 -28.55
N VAL A 16 -8.49 5.69 -28.37
CA VAL A 16 -8.73 4.69 -27.34
C VAL A 16 -8.80 3.30 -27.93
N LYS A 17 -7.85 2.45 -27.58
CA LYS A 17 -7.87 1.04 -27.95
C LYS A 17 -8.82 0.26 -27.04
N ILE A 18 -9.66 -0.57 -27.63
CA ILE A 18 -10.76 -1.28 -26.97
C ILE A 18 -10.23 -2.14 -25.82
N TRP A 19 -9.27 -3.03 -26.06
CA TRP A 19 -8.80 -4.02 -25.09
C TRP A 19 -7.55 -3.60 -24.30
N GLN A 20 -6.85 -2.54 -24.73
CA GLN A 20 -5.58 -2.14 -24.12
C GLN A 20 -5.68 -0.95 -23.18
N HIS A 21 -6.77 -0.18 -23.27
CA HIS A 21 -6.96 1.02 -22.49
C HIS A 21 -8.08 0.86 -21.45
N HIS A 22 -7.95 1.60 -20.34
CA HIS A 22 -8.98 1.66 -19.28
C HIS A 22 -9.97 2.76 -19.60
N TRP A 23 -11.14 2.43 -20.09
CA TRP A 23 -12.16 3.40 -20.46
C TRP A 23 -13.56 3.10 -19.86
N LEU A 24 -13.79 1.91 -19.32
CA LEU A 24 -15.04 1.56 -18.66
C LEU A 24 -15.18 2.22 -17.27
N LEU A 25 -16.40 2.62 -16.89
CA LEU A 25 -16.73 3.16 -15.59
C LEU A 25 -16.89 2.04 -14.55
N ARG A 26 -15.80 1.50 -14.08
CA ARG A 26 -15.77 0.59 -12.93
C ARG A 26 -15.09 1.26 -11.74
N LYS A 27 -15.39 0.80 -10.52
CA LYS A 27 -14.77 1.36 -9.30
C LYS A 27 -13.24 1.34 -9.36
N HIS A 28 -12.67 0.27 -9.90
CA HIS A 28 -11.24 0.17 -10.20
C HIS A 28 -11.01 0.05 -11.71
N PRO A 29 -9.92 0.63 -12.24
CA PRO A 29 -9.59 0.51 -13.65
C PRO A 29 -9.27 -0.95 -13.98
N HIS A 30 -10.07 -1.56 -14.83
CA HIS A 30 -9.81 -2.87 -15.40
C HIS A 30 -9.87 -2.78 -16.92
N LEU A 31 -9.10 -3.59 -17.57
CA LEU A 31 -9.27 -3.89 -18.97
C LEU A 31 -10.56 -4.71 -19.16
N LEU A 32 -11.05 -4.79 -20.38
CA LEU A 32 -12.14 -5.69 -20.74
C LEU A 32 -11.77 -7.13 -20.40
N SER A 33 -12.72 -7.88 -19.87
CA SER A 33 -12.56 -9.31 -19.58
C SER A 33 -12.84 -10.17 -20.81
N SER A 34 -13.63 -9.66 -21.74
CA SER A 34 -13.90 -10.28 -23.04
C SER A 34 -12.61 -10.32 -23.84
N PRO A 35 -12.20 -11.50 -24.38
CA PRO A 35 -10.98 -11.63 -25.15
C PRO A 35 -11.04 -10.80 -26.44
N PRO A 36 -9.90 -10.29 -26.92
CA PRO A 36 -9.85 -9.60 -28.20
C PRO A 36 -10.21 -10.56 -29.34
N ILE A 37 -10.92 -10.03 -30.32
CA ILE A 37 -11.28 -10.78 -31.54
C ILE A 37 -10.04 -10.91 -32.41
N PRO A 38 -9.73 -12.11 -32.94
CA PRO A 38 -8.63 -12.29 -33.88
C PRO A 38 -8.71 -11.26 -35.02
N SER A 39 -7.58 -10.63 -35.33
CA SER A 39 -7.42 -9.53 -36.30
C SER A 39 -7.97 -8.15 -35.87
N MET A 40 -8.55 -8.00 -34.67
CA MET A 40 -9.05 -6.73 -34.15
C MET A 40 -8.38 -6.32 -32.83
N GLU A 41 -7.26 -6.91 -32.47
CA GLU A 41 -6.56 -6.70 -31.19
C GLU A 41 -6.19 -5.23 -30.94
N ASP A 42 -5.90 -4.49 -32.02
CA ASP A 42 -5.57 -3.06 -32.00
C ASP A 42 -6.76 -2.16 -32.35
N ALA A 43 -7.97 -2.70 -32.40
CA ALA A 43 -9.14 -1.92 -32.75
C ALA A 43 -9.40 -0.78 -31.74
N ILE A 44 -9.86 0.34 -32.26
CA ILE A 44 -10.17 1.56 -31.51
C ILE A 44 -11.67 1.68 -31.28
N VAL A 45 -12.05 2.47 -30.27
CA VAL A 45 -13.42 2.56 -29.80
C VAL A 45 -14.37 3.18 -30.83
N ASP A 46 -13.87 3.94 -31.82
CA ASP A 46 -14.69 4.58 -32.86
C ASP A 46 -15.48 3.58 -33.67
N ILE A 47 -15.01 2.35 -33.88
CA ILE A 47 -15.76 1.29 -34.60
C ILE A 47 -17.05 0.85 -33.87
N LEU A 48 -17.11 1.08 -32.55
CA LEU A 48 -18.27 0.77 -31.71
C LEU A 48 -19.30 1.88 -31.68
N ILE A 49 -19.04 3.00 -32.39
CA ILE A 49 -19.88 4.19 -32.40
C ILE A 49 -20.51 4.36 -33.79
N GLU A 50 -21.82 4.45 -33.84
CA GLU A 50 -22.55 4.86 -35.06
C GLU A 50 -22.36 6.36 -35.26
N VAL A 51 -21.63 6.72 -36.32
CA VAL A 51 -21.22 8.10 -36.59
C VAL A 51 -22.40 9.01 -36.84
N GLU A 52 -23.41 8.53 -37.62
CA GLU A 52 -24.56 9.33 -38.04
C GLU A 52 -25.50 9.69 -36.88
N GLN A 53 -25.78 8.72 -36.01
CA GLN A 53 -26.72 8.88 -34.90
C GLN A 53 -26.02 9.23 -33.57
N ARG A 54 -24.71 9.20 -33.56
CA ARG A 54 -23.88 9.42 -32.38
C ARG A 54 -24.29 8.58 -31.17
N GLN A 55 -24.47 7.30 -31.42
CA GLN A 55 -24.85 6.33 -30.40
C GLN A 55 -23.97 5.08 -30.47
N TRP A 56 -24.04 4.26 -29.45
CA TRP A 56 -23.35 2.99 -29.42
C TRP A 56 -23.95 2.00 -30.40
N ASN A 57 -23.14 1.31 -31.20
CA ASN A 57 -23.58 0.25 -32.09
C ASN A 57 -23.89 -1.03 -31.28
N HIS A 58 -25.15 -1.17 -30.88
CA HIS A 58 -25.63 -2.29 -30.08
C HIS A 58 -25.34 -3.63 -30.75
N GLY A 59 -25.50 -3.77 -32.05
CA GLY A 59 -25.26 -5.02 -32.74
C GLY A 59 -23.84 -5.53 -32.67
N MET A 60 -22.87 -4.62 -32.76
CA MET A 60 -21.45 -4.97 -32.59
C MET A 60 -21.11 -5.25 -31.15
N ILE A 61 -21.59 -4.43 -30.23
CA ILE A 61 -21.30 -4.52 -28.79
C ILE A 61 -21.86 -5.83 -28.25
N ASP A 62 -23.06 -6.21 -28.52
CA ASP A 62 -23.69 -7.47 -28.08
C ASP A 62 -22.98 -8.70 -28.66
N GLY A 63 -22.37 -8.58 -29.83
CA GLY A 63 -21.63 -9.66 -30.47
C GLY A 63 -20.19 -9.83 -29.92
N PHE A 64 -19.61 -8.78 -29.35
CA PHE A 64 -18.18 -8.77 -28.99
C PHE A 64 -17.91 -8.89 -27.49
N PHE A 65 -18.86 -8.48 -26.65
CA PHE A 65 -18.62 -8.34 -25.23
C PHE A 65 -19.59 -9.17 -24.37
N ALA A 66 -19.15 -9.53 -23.17
CA ALA A 66 -20.01 -10.19 -22.19
C ALA A 66 -21.16 -9.24 -21.73
N PRO A 67 -22.35 -9.77 -21.37
CA PRO A 67 -23.52 -8.95 -21.05
C PRO A 67 -23.24 -7.86 -19.99
N GLN A 68 -22.40 -8.14 -19.00
CA GLN A 68 -22.01 -7.18 -17.96
C GLN A 68 -21.17 -6.02 -18.52
N GLU A 69 -20.39 -6.27 -19.56
CA GLU A 69 -19.59 -5.24 -20.22
C GLU A 69 -20.42 -4.44 -21.21
N VAL A 70 -21.36 -5.08 -21.87
CA VAL A 70 -22.34 -4.43 -22.73
C VAL A 70 -23.10 -3.33 -21.98
N GLU A 71 -23.66 -3.65 -20.81
CA GLU A 71 -24.36 -2.67 -19.97
C GLU A 71 -23.46 -1.48 -19.59
N LEU A 72 -22.19 -1.75 -19.24
CA LEU A 72 -21.25 -0.70 -18.91
C LEU A 72 -20.89 0.18 -20.11
N ILE A 73 -20.66 -0.41 -21.27
CA ILE A 73 -20.35 0.33 -22.50
C ILE A 73 -21.51 1.24 -22.89
N ILE A 74 -22.71 0.69 -22.94
CA ILE A 74 -23.93 1.45 -23.32
C ILE A 74 -24.22 2.57 -22.32
N SER A 75 -23.90 2.39 -21.05
CA SER A 75 -24.09 3.42 -20.01
C SER A 75 -23.15 4.61 -20.14
N LEU A 76 -22.08 4.51 -20.94
CA LEU A 76 -21.14 5.61 -21.12
C LEU A 76 -21.72 6.70 -22.03
N PRO A 77 -21.75 7.96 -21.58
CA PRO A 77 -22.15 9.07 -22.43
C PRO A 77 -21.10 9.33 -23.51
N LEU A 78 -21.51 9.43 -24.74
CA LEU A 78 -20.65 9.85 -25.86
C LEU A 78 -20.59 11.38 -25.92
N ALA A 79 -19.40 11.93 -25.98
CA ALA A 79 -19.19 13.35 -26.23
C ALA A 79 -19.51 13.68 -27.73
N GLN A 80 -19.61 14.96 -28.08
CA GLN A 80 -19.76 15.36 -29.48
C GLN A 80 -18.52 15.01 -30.30
N PRO A 81 -18.65 14.75 -31.62
CA PRO A 81 -17.56 14.25 -32.47
C PRO A 81 -16.31 15.14 -32.52
N GLU A 82 -16.49 16.43 -32.28
CA GLU A 82 -15.43 17.44 -32.29
C GLU A 82 -14.47 17.30 -31.07
N PHE A 83 -14.92 16.63 -30.02
CA PHE A 83 -14.08 16.44 -28.84
C PHE A 83 -13.16 15.24 -29.00
N GLU A 84 -11.91 15.44 -28.67
CA GLU A 84 -10.92 14.38 -28.62
C GLU A 84 -11.09 13.51 -27.37
N ASP A 85 -10.54 12.30 -27.43
CA ASP A 85 -10.44 11.42 -26.27
C ASP A 85 -9.45 11.97 -25.25
N ILE A 86 -9.82 11.97 -23.97
CA ILE A 86 -9.00 12.58 -22.91
C ILE A 86 -8.70 11.57 -21.82
N ILE A 87 -7.43 11.51 -21.43
CA ILE A 87 -7.02 10.79 -20.21
C ILE A 87 -7.31 11.67 -18.99
N PHE A 88 -8.02 11.14 -18.01
CA PHE A 88 -8.28 11.83 -16.77
C PHE A 88 -7.98 10.94 -15.54
N TRP A 89 -7.87 11.58 -14.37
CA TRP A 89 -7.62 10.92 -13.11
C TRP A 89 -8.92 10.86 -12.27
N PRO A 90 -9.62 9.70 -12.18
CA PRO A 90 -10.95 9.62 -11.57
C PRO A 90 -10.95 9.75 -10.03
N TRP A 91 -9.77 9.75 -9.40
CA TRP A 91 -9.60 9.81 -7.94
C TRP A 91 -9.53 11.24 -7.38
N ALA A 92 -9.66 12.23 -8.24
CA ALA A 92 -9.81 13.64 -7.88
C ALA A 92 -11.08 14.21 -8.52
N LYS A 93 -11.77 15.12 -7.81
CA LYS A 93 -13.04 15.72 -8.29
C LYS A 93 -12.89 16.51 -9.59
N ASP A 94 -11.74 17.13 -9.77
CA ASP A 94 -11.39 17.92 -10.95
C ASP A 94 -10.72 17.09 -12.07
N GLY A 95 -10.58 15.80 -11.87
CA GLY A 95 -9.93 14.89 -12.83
C GLY A 95 -8.39 15.05 -12.88
N SER A 96 -7.79 15.89 -12.04
CA SER A 96 -6.36 16.16 -12.03
C SER A 96 -5.59 15.14 -11.18
N TYR A 97 -4.37 14.82 -11.61
CA TYR A 97 -3.49 13.95 -10.85
C TYR A 97 -2.79 14.72 -9.73
N THR A 98 -2.88 14.19 -8.50
CA THR A 98 -2.11 14.67 -7.35
C THR A 98 -1.48 13.51 -6.59
N CYS A 99 -0.33 13.74 -5.92
CA CYS A 99 0.30 12.73 -5.08
C CYS A 99 -0.66 12.20 -3.99
N LYS A 100 -1.50 13.06 -3.43
CA LYS A 100 -2.51 12.71 -2.43
C LYS A 100 -3.57 11.76 -2.99
N SER A 101 -4.10 12.04 -4.18
CA SER A 101 -5.10 11.19 -4.84
C SER A 101 -4.49 9.86 -5.28
N ARG A 102 -3.23 9.86 -5.72
CA ARG A 102 -2.48 8.65 -6.04
C ARG A 102 -2.28 7.75 -4.82
N TYR A 103 -1.87 8.33 -3.69
CA TYR A 103 -1.71 7.58 -2.44
C TYR A 103 -3.04 6.93 -2.01
N ARG A 104 -4.15 7.66 -2.12
CA ARG A 104 -5.48 7.13 -1.81
C ARG A 104 -5.83 5.94 -2.70
N PHE A 105 -5.62 6.05 -4.01
CA PHE A 105 -5.82 4.95 -4.96
C PHE A 105 -5.02 3.70 -4.59
N LEU A 106 -3.71 3.86 -4.33
CA LEU A 106 -2.85 2.73 -3.97
C LEU A 106 -3.26 2.08 -2.65
N LYS A 107 -3.74 2.88 -1.70
CA LYS A 107 -4.24 2.37 -0.43
C LYS A 107 -5.51 1.54 -0.63
N GLU A 108 -6.48 2.04 -1.38
CA GLU A 108 -7.72 1.32 -1.70
C GLU A 108 -7.44 0.04 -2.51
N GLU A 109 -6.48 0.08 -3.44
CA GLU A 109 -6.06 -1.10 -4.21
C GLU A 109 -5.42 -2.17 -3.29
N ALA A 110 -4.56 -1.76 -2.36
CA ALA A 110 -3.95 -2.66 -1.38
C ALA A 110 -4.99 -3.30 -0.44
N GLU A 111 -6.01 -2.55 -0.03
CA GLU A 111 -7.12 -3.04 0.80
C GLU A 111 -7.98 -4.09 0.08
N LEU A 112 -8.12 -4.00 -1.24
CA LEU A 112 -8.84 -5.00 -2.03
C LEU A 112 -8.08 -6.32 -2.18
N VAL A 113 -6.75 -6.24 -2.28
CA VAL A 113 -5.89 -7.44 -2.43
C VAL A 113 -5.73 -8.17 -1.10
N ALA A 114 -5.78 -7.46 0.03
CA ALA A 114 -5.64 -8.01 1.38
C ALA A 114 -6.75 -7.51 2.32
N PRO A 115 -8.01 -7.94 2.14
CA PRO A 115 -9.16 -7.37 2.84
C PRO A 115 -9.17 -7.61 4.36
N ASN A 116 -8.32 -8.49 4.90
CA ASN A 116 -8.35 -8.93 6.30
C ASN A 116 -7.05 -8.72 7.09
N GLY A 117 -6.07 -7.99 6.60
CA GLY A 117 -4.73 -7.92 7.17
C GLY A 117 -4.33 -6.61 7.81
N GLY A 118 -4.87 -6.20 8.95
CA GLY A 118 -4.13 -5.31 9.84
C GLY A 118 -4.68 -3.92 10.15
N GLU A 119 -5.66 -3.37 9.46
CA GLU A 119 -6.11 -1.99 9.77
C GLU A 119 -6.69 -1.81 11.18
N GLY A 120 -7.40 -2.79 11.70
CA GLY A 120 -7.97 -2.72 13.06
C GLY A 120 -6.89 -2.83 14.13
N LEU A 121 -5.97 -3.76 13.97
CA LEU A 121 -4.81 -3.93 14.86
C LEU A 121 -3.87 -2.72 14.79
N ASP A 122 -3.67 -2.16 13.62
CA ASP A 122 -2.83 -0.98 13.42
C ASP A 122 -3.40 0.25 14.11
N LYS A 123 -4.69 0.54 13.93
CA LYS A 123 -5.34 1.69 14.59
C LYS A 123 -5.27 1.59 16.11
N SER A 124 -5.46 0.39 16.65
CA SER A 124 -5.35 0.14 18.09
C SER A 124 -3.92 0.33 18.60
N LEU A 125 -2.93 -0.22 17.90
CA LEU A 125 -1.51 -0.08 18.22
C LEU A 125 -1.08 1.39 18.21
N TRP A 126 -1.40 2.11 17.14
CA TRP A 126 -1.04 3.54 17.02
C TRP A 126 -1.71 4.36 18.12
N LYS A 127 -3.01 4.17 18.36
CA LYS A 127 -3.70 4.84 19.45
C LYS A 127 -3.05 4.54 20.81
N GLY A 128 -2.68 3.29 21.07
CA GLY A 128 -2.01 2.86 22.29
C GLY A 128 -0.66 3.57 22.50
N ILE A 129 0.19 3.66 21.46
CA ILE A 129 1.48 4.37 21.56
C ILE A 129 1.28 5.84 21.93
N TRP A 130 0.30 6.52 21.32
CA TRP A 130 0.09 7.95 21.59
C TRP A 130 -0.55 8.23 22.95
N LEU A 131 -1.22 7.26 23.55
CA LEU A 131 -1.81 7.36 24.88
C LEU A 131 -0.81 7.10 26.04
N LEU A 132 0.40 6.57 25.77
CA LEU A 132 1.40 6.31 26.81
C LEU A 132 1.77 7.59 27.58
N HIS A 133 2.04 7.46 28.85
CA HIS A 133 2.50 8.57 29.72
C HIS A 133 4.03 8.70 29.72
N ILE A 134 4.61 8.87 28.55
CA ILE A 134 6.04 9.02 28.32
C ILE A 134 6.34 10.22 27.41
N PRO A 135 7.58 10.74 27.39
CA PRO A 135 7.95 11.87 26.54
C PRO A 135 7.64 11.63 25.05
N ASN A 136 7.17 12.65 24.34
CA ASN A 136 6.80 12.54 22.93
C ASN A 136 7.95 12.07 22.03
N LYS A 137 9.21 12.38 22.35
CA LYS A 137 10.38 11.89 21.64
C LYS A 137 10.47 10.34 21.66
N VAL A 138 10.09 9.72 22.80
CA VAL A 138 10.07 8.26 22.96
C VAL A 138 8.88 7.67 22.17
N LYS A 139 7.69 8.29 22.22
CA LYS A 139 6.54 7.85 21.40
C LYS A 139 6.88 7.86 19.91
N ASN A 140 7.47 8.94 19.41
CA ASN A 140 7.91 9.04 18.03
C ASN A 140 8.96 7.98 17.67
N PHE A 141 9.88 7.70 18.58
CA PHE A 141 10.89 6.67 18.38
C PHE A 141 10.24 5.28 18.28
N ILE A 142 9.34 4.90 19.19
CA ILE A 142 8.60 3.62 19.16
C ILE A 142 7.78 3.51 17.88
N TRP A 143 7.08 4.57 17.47
CA TRP A 143 6.35 4.61 16.21
C TRP A 143 7.26 4.35 15.00
N ARG A 144 8.46 4.98 14.95
CA ARG A 144 9.45 4.75 13.90
C ARG A 144 10.00 3.33 13.93
N ALA A 145 10.24 2.76 15.12
CA ALA A 145 10.66 1.38 15.30
C ALA A 145 9.64 0.39 14.73
N CYS A 146 8.35 0.57 15.04
CA CYS A 146 7.27 -0.26 14.49
C CYS A 146 7.14 -0.15 12.97
N ARG A 147 7.52 0.99 12.39
CA ARG A 147 7.51 1.18 10.92
C ARG A 147 8.81 0.78 10.24
N ASN A 148 9.71 0.15 10.96
CA ASN A 148 11.06 -0.20 10.49
C ASN A 148 11.78 1.00 9.80
N SER A 149 11.60 2.21 10.36
CA SER A 149 12.12 3.46 9.78
C SER A 149 13.28 4.08 10.56
N LEU A 150 13.80 3.34 11.54
CA LEU A 150 15.03 3.71 12.25
C LEU A 150 16.26 3.44 11.36
N PRO A 151 17.36 4.20 11.53
CA PRO A 151 18.60 3.98 10.80
C PRO A 151 19.40 2.83 11.43
N THR A 152 18.82 1.62 11.46
CA THR A 152 19.55 0.39 11.77
C THR A 152 20.51 0.07 10.64
N LYS A 153 21.58 -0.67 10.90
CA LYS A 153 22.56 -1.02 9.86
C LYS A 153 21.90 -1.73 8.67
N LEU A 154 21.00 -2.67 8.91
CA LEU A 154 20.26 -3.32 7.83
C LEU A 154 19.47 -2.31 6.97
N ASN A 155 18.82 -1.34 7.60
CA ASN A 155 18.12 -0.29 6.86
C ASN A 155 19.06 0.66 6.11
N LEU A 156 20.26 0.89 6.62
CA LEU A 156 21.28 1.69 5.95
C LEU A 156 21.90 0.95 4.77
N VAL A 157 22.12 -0.36 4.88
CA VAL A 157 22.56 -1.22 3.76
C VAL A 157 21.51 -1.22 2.65
N CYS A 158 20.22 -1.39 3.00
CA CYS A 158 19.13 -1.33 2.01
C CYS A 158 19.05 0.03 1.28
N ARG A 159 19.58 1.10 1.87
CA ARG A 159 19.68 2.44 1.28
C ARG A 159 21.03 2.74 0.64
N ILE A 160 21.91 1.75 0.58
CA ILE A 160 23.27 1.88 -0.02
C ILE A 160 24.09 2.97 0.69
N VAL A 161 23.93 3.12 2.00
CA VAL A 161 24.70 4.07 2.83
C VAL A 161 25.94 3.42 3.43
N ILE A 162 25.83 2.14 3.81
CA ILE A 162 26.91 1.30 4.37
C ILE A 162 26.85 -0.09 3.73
N GLU A 163 27.91 -0.87 3.86
CA GLU A 163 27.97 -2.23 3.30
C GLU A 163 27.73 -3.32 4.34
N ASP A 164 28.14 -3.10 5.60
CA ASP A 164 28.05 -4.10 6.67
C ASP A 164 26.74 -3.99 7.46
N PRO A 165 25.85 -5.00 7.42
CA PRO A 165 24.61 -5.01 8.16
C PRO A 165 24.75 -5.48 9.61
N HIS A 166 25.89 -6.05 10.03
CA HIS A 166 26.07 -6.71 11.34
C HIS A 166 25.97 -5.73 12.50
N TYR A 167 25.31 -6.17 13.56
CA TYR A 167 25.15 -5.38 14.77
C TYR A 167 26.50 -5.28 15.55
N ASP A 168 26.95 -4.06 15.82
CA ASP A 168 28.28 -3.82 16.45
C ASP A 168 28.45 -4.48 17.81
N ARG A 169 27.35 -4.68 18.55
CA ARG A 169 27.43 -5.25 19.90
C ARG A 169 27.71 -6.76 19.90
N CYS A 170 27.08 -7.52 19.02
CA CYS A 170 27.28 -8.98 18.99
C CYS A 170 28.11 -9.46 17.79
N ARG A 171 28.05 -8.74 16.66
CA ARG A 171 28.69 -9.12 15.39
C ARG A 171 28.27 -10.47 14.82
N GLU A 172 27.19 -11.07 15.33
CA GLU A 172 26.72 -12.40 14.95
C GLU A 172 25.52 -12.35 14.01
N ALA A 173 24.77 -11.27 14.05
CA ALA A 173 23.54 -11.12 13.25
C ALA A 173 23.37 -9.69 12.75
N ASP A 174 22.52 -9.56 11.72
CA ASP A 174 22.17 -8.26 11.14
C ASP A 174 21.45 -7.38 12.15
N GLU A 175 21.76 -6.09 12.12
CA GLU A 175 21.10 -5.11 12.96
C GLU A 175 19.76 -4.71 12.35
N HIS A 176 18.72 -5.52 12.54
CA HIS A 176 17.34 -5.11 12.35
C HIS A 176 16.69 -4.66 13.66
N THR A 177 15.58 -3.95 13.59
CA THR A 177 14.94 -3.31 14.75
C THR A 177 14.68 -4.26 15.91
N LEU A 178 14.15 -5.47 15.63
CA LEU A 178 13.87 -6.46 16.67
C LEU A 178 15.17 -6.99 17.31
N HIS A 179 16.21 -7.26 16.51
CA HIS A 179 17.49 -7.73 17.03
C HIS A 179 18.17 -6.67 17.93
N ALA A 180 18.21 -5.45 17.45
CA ALA A 180 18.86 -4.34 18.17
C ALA A 180 18.24 -4.04 19.54
N PHE A 181 16.94 -4.37 19.75
CA PHE A 181 16.23 -4.04 20.98
C PHE A 181 15.83 -5.23 21.83
N TRP A 182 15.68 -6.40 21.23
CA TRP A 182 15.08 -7.54 21.91
C TRP A 182 15.88 -8.82 21.79
N SER A 183 16.15 -9.34 20.58
CA SER A 183 16.68 -10.68 20.42
C SER A 183 18.21 -10.81 20.52
N CYS A 184 18.96 -9.71 20.59
CA CYS A 184 20.42 -9.75 20.73
C CYS A 184 20.82 -10.36 22.07
N PRO A 185 21.68 -11.40 22.12
CA PRO A 185 22.16 -12.01 23.38
C PRO A 185 22.89 -11.00 24.29
N MET A 186 23.57 -10.01 23.72
CA MET A 186 24.26 -8.96 24.48
C MET A 186 23.31 -8.06 25.29
N LEU A 187 22.01 -8.16 25.07
CA LEU A 187 20.98 -7.45 25.84
C LEU A 187 20.43 -8.28 27.02
N ASP A 188 20.94 -9.49 27.25
CA ASP A 188 20.47 -10.34 28.33
C ASP A 188 20.61 -9.65 29.69
N VAL A 189 21.70 -8.91 29.90
CA VAL A 189 21.92 -8.12 31.12
C VAL A 189 20.86 -7.04 31.32
N VAL A 190 20.41 -6.40 30.24
CA VAL A 190 19.39 -5.34 30.28
C VAL A 190 18.00 -5.92 30.60
N TRP A 191 17.72 -7.12 30.08
CA TRP A 191 16.45 -7.82 30.26
C TRP A 191 16.46 -8.87 31.36
N SER A 192 17.50 -8.82 32.27
CA SER A 192 17.72 -9.83 33.30
C SER A 192 16.73 -9.81 34.45
N ASP A 193 15.88 -8.78 34.58
CA ASP A 193 14.79 -8.80 35.53
C ASP A 193 13.75 -9.88 35.12
N SER A 194 14.03 -11.09 35.56
CA SER A 194 13.49 -12.35 35.09
C SER A 194 11.96 -12.45 35.20
N LYS A 195 11.35 -11.75 36.16
CA LYS A 195 9.89 -11.84 36.37
C LYS A 195 9.07 -11.07 35.32
N GLN A 196 9.59 -9.95 34.83
CA GLN A 196 8.88 -9.10 33.87
C GLN A 196 9.10 -9.52 32.42
N TRP A 197 10.29 -10.04 32.08
CA TRP A 197 10.72 -10.30 30.71
C TRP A 197 11.02 -11.78 30.46
N ALA A 198 10.58 -12.70 31.35
CA ALA A 198 10.83 -14.15 31.26
C ALA A 198 10.40 -14.76 29.91
N TYR A 199 9.34 -14.19 29.30
CA TYR A 199 8.86 -14.62 27.99
C TYR A 199 9.83 -14.34 26.83
N ARG A 200 10.86 -13.50 27.03
CA ARG A 200 11.87 -13.19 26.01
C ARG A 200 12.56 -14.45 25.47
N MET A 201 12.79 -15.42 26.31
CA MET A 201 13.44 -16.68 25.94
C MET A 201 12.48 -17.70 25.34
N SER A 202 11.19 -17.61 25.64
CA SER A 202 10.19 -18.59 25.24
C SER A 202 9.36 -18.19 24.01
N THR A 203 9.26 -16.89 23.71
CA THR A 203 8.42 -16.36 22.63
C THR A 203 9.26 -15.73 21.54
N LYS A 204 9.02 -16.14 20.30
CA LYS A 204 9.67 -15.57 19.11
C LYS A 204 8.67 -14.62 18.41
N PHE A 205 9.19 -13.53 17.91
CA PHE A 205 8.42 -12.52 17.17
C PHE A 205 9.05 -12.32 15.78
N LEU A 206 8.23 -12.02 14.78
CA LEU A 206 8.67 -11.77 13.41
C LEU A 206 9.34 -10.39 13.31
N ASP A 207 8.75 -9.39 13.94
CA ASP A 207 9.24 -8.02 13.91
C ASP A 207 8.95 -7.27 15.24
N PHE A 208 9.46 -6.04 15.33
CA PHE A 208 9.27 -5.21 16.51
C PHE A 208 7.82 -4.79 16.73
N ARG A 209 7.04 -4.67 15.68
CA ARG A 209 5.63 -4.30 15.73
C ARG A 209 4.79 -5.42 16.36
N GLU A 210 5.07 -6.67 15.99
CA GLU A 210 4.44 -7.85 16.58
C GLU A 210 4.74 -7.94 18.08
N LEU A 211 6.03 -7.79 18.45
CA LEU A 211 6.46 -7.76 19.84
C LEU A 211 5.70 -6.69 20.64
N LEU A 212 5.65 -5.45 20.13
CA LEU A 212 4.97 -4.35 20.81
C LEU A 212 3.46 -4.60 20.94
N SER A 213 2.83 -5.13 19.88
CA SER A 213 1.41 -5.50 19.88
C SER A 213 1.10 -6.58 20.92
N TRP A 214 2.00 -7.52 21.07
CA TRP A 214 1.87 -8.60 22.06
C TRP A 214 2.01 -8.04 23.48
N ILE A 215 3.03 -7.21 23.77
CA ILE A 215 3.22 -6.55 25.06
C ILE A 215 1.98 -5.72 25.47
N MET A 216 1.39 -5.01 24.51
CA MET A 216 0.17 -4.22 24.75
C MET A 216 -1.04 -5.09 25.14
N LYS A 217 -1.19 -6.26 24.51
CA LYS A 217 -2.29 -7.19 24.79
C LYS A 217 -2.18 -7.83 26.17
N GLU A 218 -0.97 -8.21 26.55
CA GLU A 218 -0.69 -8.88 27.80
C GLU A 218 -0.59 -7.92 29.00
N HIS A 219 -0.86 -6.62 28.79
CA HIS A 219 -0.82 -5.57 29.82
C HIS A 219 0.48 -5.46 30.61
N TYR A 220 1.60 -5.80 29.99
CA TYR A 220 2.90 -5.55 30.60
C TYR A 220 3.19 -4.04 30.69
N LYS A 221 4.19 -3.67 31.50
CA LYS A 221 4.61 -2.26 31.71
C LYS A 221 5.15 -1.65 30.42
N LEU A 222 4.27 -1.28 29.51
CA LEU A 222 4.59 -0.80 28.17
C LEU A 222 5.43 0.48 28.19
N GLU A 223 5.14 1.40 29.14
CA GLU A 223 5.95 2.60 29.35
C GLU A 223 7.40 2.27 29.70
N LEU A 224 7.59 1.32 30.63
CA LEU A 224 8.93 0.87 31.01
C LEU A 224 9.65 0.24 29.82
N PHE A 225 8.98 -0.66 29.09
CA PHE A 225 9.54 -1.24 27.87
C PHE A 225 9.98 -0.18 26.88
N ALA A 226 9.13 0.81 26.60
CA ALA A 226 9.41 1.89 25.65
C ALA A 226 10.64 2.73 26.08
N LEU A 227 10.74 3.02 27.39
CA LEU A 227 11.89 3.74 27.93
C LEU A 227 13.19 2.92 27.87
N MET A 228 13.12 1.62 28.16
CA MET A 228 14.28 0.72 28.04
C MET A 228 14.78 0.62 26.61
N VAL A 229 13.89 0.41 25.64
CA VAL A 229 14.24 0.37 24.23
C VAL A 229 14.84 1.71 23.75
N TRP A 230 14.28 2.82 24.23
CA TRP A 230 14.84 4.15 23.98
C TRP A 230 16.26 4.30 24.56
N ALA A 231 16.49 3.84 25.79
CA ALA A 231 17.81 3.86 26.42
C ALA A 231 18.84 3.01 25.64
N ILE A 232 18.46 1.79 25.25
CA ILE A 232 19.28 0.92 24.40
C ILE A 232 19.69 1.64 23.11
N TRP A 233 18.74 2.31 22.45
CA TRP A 233 19.00 3.05 21.22
C TRP A 233 19.93 4.23 21.41
N THR A 234 19.73 5.01 22.47
CA THR A 234 20.58 6.19 22.75
C THR A 234 22.00 5.83 23.15
N GLN A 235 22.20 4.64 23.72
CA GLN A 235 23.56 4.12 24.03
C GLN A 235 24.27 3.52 22.80
N ARG A 236 23.52 3.19 21.74
CA ARG A 236 24.09 2.69 20.49
C ARG A 236 24.79 3.81 19.71
N ASN A 237 24.23 5.00 19.76
CA ASN A 237 24.70 6.21 19.07
C ASN A 237 25.54 7.04 20.02
#